data_ad9a185baae1f3a3e04823eef70862b2
#
_entry.id   ad9a185baae1f3a3e04823eef70862b2
#
_cell.length_a   1.000
_cell.length_b   1.000
_cell.length_c   1.000
_cell.angle_alpha   90.00
_cell.angle_beta   90.00
_cell.angle_gamma   90.00
#
_symmetry.space_group_name_H-M   'P 1'
#
loop_
_entity.id
_entity.type
_entity.pdbx_description
1 polymer ?
#
loop_
_entity_poly.entity_id
_entity_poly.type
_entity_poly.pdbx_seq_one_letter_code
_entity_poly.pdbx_strand_id
1 'polypeptide(L)'
;MDCILDIFLPAHYKEFQRLLSPNGYVVKVIPTKNHLREIRTKVQAHFKNPDYSNESVVEYFEKYLKTISRETVSATVQLSSEQRMSFIEMTPLLFCVEKDCVDWCTLTHLTIEADVLIGMY
;
A
#
# COMPACT_ATOMS: atom_id res chain seq x y z
N MET A 1 4.60 -3.05 24.44
CA MET A 1 5.08 -3.46 23.09
C MET A 1 6.28 -2.62 22.71
N ASP A 2 7.26 -3.23 22.08
CA ASP A 2 8.48 -2.55 21.62
C ASP A 2 8.36 -2.09 20.16
N CYS A 3 7.47 -2.70 19.41
CA CYS A 3 7.26 -2.39 17.99
C CYS A 3 5.83 -2.70 17.58
N ILE A 4 5.26 -1.84 16.75
CA ILE A 4 3.97 -2.07 16.09
C ILE A 4 4.19 -2.08 14.58
N LEU A 5 3.72 -3.12 13.92
CA LEU A 5 3.71 -3.23 12.47
C LEU A 5 2.32 -2.89 11.94
N ASP A 6 2.26 -1.95 11.01
CA ASP A 6 1.03 -1.53 10.34
C ASP A 6 1.27 -1.60 8.83
N ILE A 7 0.84 -2.69 8.21
CA ILE A 7 1.10 -2.97 6.79
C ILE A 7 -0.21 -2.81 6.00
N PHE A 8 -0.29 -1.78 5.16
CA PHE A 8 -1.44 -1.48 4.31
C PHE A 8 -2.78 -1.32 5.06
N LEU A 9 -2.72 -0.86 6.31
CA LEU A 9 -3.90 -0.70 7.17
C LEU A 9 -4.02 0.74 7.67
N PRO A 10 -5.24 1.18 8.00
CA PRO A 10 -5.43 2.45 8.72
C PRO A 10 -4.73 2.42 10.08
N ALA A 11 -4.22 3.56 10.51
CA ALA A 11 -3.53 3.69 11.78
C ALA A 11 -4.42 4.35 12.83
N HIS A 12 -4.28 3.90 14.09
CA HIS A 12 -4.88 4.52 15.25
C HIS A 12 -3.78 4.97 16.21
N TYR A 13 -3.22 6.14 15.96
CA TYR A 13 -1.99 6.60 16.60
C TYR A 13 -2.10 6.78 18.12
N LYS A 14 -3.25 7.19 18.64
CA LYS A 14 -3.47 7.29 20.08
C LYS A 14 -3.41 5.94 20.77
N GLU A 15 -3.96 4.92 20.14
CA GLU A 15 -3.91 3.55 20.65
C GLU A 15 -2.50 2.96 20.53
N PHE A 16 -1.79 3.26 19.46
CA PHE A 16 -0.39 2.87 19.31
C PHE A 16 0.47 3.47 20.42
N GLN A 17 0.26 4.74 20.74
CA GLN A 17 0.97 5.40 21.83
C GLN A 17 0.72 4.73 23.17
N ARG A 18 -0.53 4.35 23.43
CA ARG A 18 -0.90 3.65 24.67
C ARG A 18 -0.23 2.29 24.80
N LEU A 19 -0.07 1.56 23.69
CA LEU A 19 0.44 0.20 23.67
C LEU A 19 1.97 0.12 23.62
N LEU A 20 2.62 1.15 23.11
CA LEU A 20 4.09 1.14 22.96
C LEU A 20 4.79 1.40 24.28
N SER A 21 5.92 0.71 24.50
CA SER A 21 6.87 1.03 25.54
C SER A 21 7.56 2.38 25.26
N PRO A 22 8.20 3.02 26.27
CA PRO A 22 8.76 4.38 26.11
C PRO A 22 9.77 4.52 24.96
N ASN A 23 10.46 3.46 24.59
CA ASN A 23 11.44 3.45 23.50
C ASN A 23 10.93 2.62 22.29
N GLY A 24 9.63 2.34 22.24
CA GLY A 24 9.03 1.59 21.15
C GLY A 24 8.88 2.42 19.88
N TYR A 25 8.72 1.75 18.76
CA TYR A 25 8.55 2.40 17.46
C TYR A 25 7.46 1.73 16.63
N VAL A 26 6.92 2.50 15.69
CA VAL A 26 5.91 2.05 14.74
C VAL A 26 6.60 1.90 13.37
N VAL A 27 6.41 0.76 12.75
CA VAL A 27 6.80 0.51 11.36
C VAL A 27 5.52 0.49 10.53
N LYS A 28 5.35 1.50 9.69
CA LYS A 28 4.20 1.62 8.80
C LYS A 28 4.62 1.41 7.36
N VAL A 29 3.93 0.50 6.69
CA VAL A 29 4.16 0.20 5.27
C VAL A 29 2.95 0.65 4.48
N ILE A 30 3.16 1.53 3.51
CA ILE A 30 2.09 2.10 2.68
C ILE A 30 2.43 1.95 1.20
N PRO A 31 1.42 1.72 0.34
CA PRO A 31 1.68 1.62 -1.10
C PRO A 31 2.10 2.97 -1.66
N THR A 32 2.96 2.95 -2.69
CA THR A 32 3.31 4.14 -3.46
C THR A 32 2.40 4.30 -4.67
N LYS A 33 2.55 5.40 -5.40
CA LYS A 33 1.83 5.63 -6.65
C LYS A 33 2.13 4.58 -7.72
N ASN A 34 3.26 3.90 -7.62
CA ASN A 34 3.67 2.85 -8.57
C ASN A 34 3.24 1.44 -8.16
N HIS A 35 2.67 1.30 -6.96
CA HIS A 35 2.19 0.01 -6.50
C HIS A 35 1.05 -0.48 -7.39
N LEU A 36 1.18 -1.69 -7.92
CA LEU A 36 0.23 -2.29 -8.86
C LEU A 36 -0.06 -1.40 -10.07
N ARG A 37 0.93 -0.67 -10.56
CA ARG A 37 0.77 0.29 -11.67
C ARG A 37 0.20 -0.37 -12.93
N GLU A 38 0.51 -1.63 -13.18
CA GLU A 38 0.02 -2.37 -14.34
C GLU A 38 -1.49 -2.55 -14.29
N ILE A 39 -2.03 -2.85 -13.11
CA ILE A 39 -3.48 -2.94 -12.89
C ILE A 39 -4.12 -1.55 -12.95
N ARG A 40 -3.51 -0.56 -12.29
CA ARG A 40 -4.03 0.82 -12.25
C ARG A 40 -4.14 1.41 -13.66
N THR A 41 -3.13 1.18 -14.51
CA THR A 41 -3.14 1.65 -15.90
C THR A 41 -4.30 1.06 -16.68
N LYS A 42 -4.62 -0.23 -16.49
CA LYS A 42 -5.73 -0.89 -17.17
C LYS A 42 -7.11 -0.39 -16.74
N VAL A 43 -7.26 0.03 -15.49
CA VAL A 43 -8.55 0.41 -14.90
C VAL A 43 -8.66 1.89 -14.60
N GLN A 44 -7.69 2.68 -14.98
CA GLN A 44 -7.60 4.12 -14.68
C GLN A 44 -8.86 4.88 -15.07
N ALA A 45 -9.45 4.56 -16.22
CA ALA A 45 -10.67 5.20 -16.70
C ALA A 45 -11.90 4.95 -15.81
N HIS A 46 -11.86 3.94 -14.96
CA HIS A 46 -12.96 3.57 -14.07
C HIS A 46 -12.85 4.21 -12.68
N PHE A 47 -11.78 4.94 -12.39
CA PHE A 47 -11.57 5.60 -11.11
C PHE A 47 -12.00 7.06 -11.17
N LYS A 48 -12.61 7.53 -10.07
CA LYS A 48 -12.94 8.96 -9.90
C LYS A 48 -11.67 9.79 -9.74
N ASN A 49 -10.69 9.26 -9.03
CA ASN A 49 -9.38 9.88 -8.79
C ASN A 49 -8.30 8.91 -9.22
N PRO A 50 -7.91 8.90 -10.51
CA PRO A 50 -6.91 7.97 -11.00
C PRO A 50 -5.50 8.23 -10.46
N ASP A 51 -5.22 9.45 -10.00
CA ASP A 51 -3.92 9.82 -9.45
C ASP A 51 -3.89 9.51 -7.95
N TYR A 52 -3.12 8.49 -7.59
CA TYR A 52 -2.90 8.13 -6.20
C TYR A 52 -1.61 8.74 -5.69
N SER A 53 -1.67 9.31 -4.49
CA SER A 53 -0.50 9.77 -3.75
C SER A 53 -0.61 9.35 -2.29
N ASN A 54 0.51 8.96 -1.69
CA ASN A 54 0.56 8.64 -0.27
C ASN A 54 1.00 9.80 0.63
N GLU A 55 1.12 11.00 0.06
CA GLU A 55 1.61 12.19 0.79
C GLU A 55 0.75 12.51 2.02
N SER A 56 -0.57 12.43 1.91
CA SER A 56 -1.47 12.69 3.04
C SER A 56 -1.28 11.69 4.17
N VAL A 57 -1.02 10.44 3.85
CA VAL A 57 -0.74 9.39 4.85
C VAL A 57 0.58 9.64 5.54
N VAL A 58 1.62 10.04 4.79
CA VAL A 58 2.94 10.39 5.34
C VAL A 58 2.84 11.61 6.25
N GLU A 59 2.14 12.65 5.84
CA GLU A 59 1.92 13.85 6.65
C GLU A 59 1.20 13.52 7.96
N TYR A 60 0.18 12.67 7.90
CA TYR A 60 -0.56 12.24 9.09
C TYR A 60 0.32 11.42 10.04
N PHE A 61 1.18 10.56 9.51
CA PHE A 61 2.18 9.84 10.28
C PHE A 61 3.16 10.79 10.98
N GLU A 62 3.70 11.75 10.25
CA GLU A 62 4.67 12.73 10.77
C GLU A 62 4.06 13.67 11.82
N LYS A 63 2.74 13.87 11.78
CA LYS A 63 2.02 14.68 12.76
C LYS A 63 2.07 14.05 14.17
N TYR A 64 2.03 12.73 14.26
CA TYR A 64 1.97 12.01 15.53
C TYR A 64 3.28 11.38 15.96
N LEU A 65 4.17 11.11 15.02
CA LEU A 65 5.40 10.36 15.22
C LEU A 65 6.59 11.14 14.66
N LYS A 66 7.72 11.02 15.37
CA LYS A 66 8.99 11.50 14.83
C LYS A 66 9.53 10.44 13.87
N THR A 67 9.64 10.78 12.60
CA THR A 67 10.15 9.87 11.58
C THR A 67 11.64 9.64 11.75
N ILE A 68 12.04 8.39 11.95
CA ILE A 68 13.44 7.97 12.06
C ILE A 68 13.97 7.58 10.67
N SER A 69 13.15 6.88 9.88
CA SER A 69 13.56 6.35 8.59
C SER A 69 12.38 6.29 7.63
N ARG A 70 12.67 6.52 6.36
CA ARG A 70 11.71 6.33 5.27
C ARG A 70 12.46 5.72 4.09
N GLU A 71 12.01 4.54 3.65
CA GLU A 71 12.60 3.85 2.50
C GLU A 71 11.52 3.39 1.55
N THR A 72 11.82 3.45 0.26
CA THR A 72 10.95 2.89 -0.78
C THR A 72 11.51 1.55 -1.22
N VAL A 73 10.68 0.51 -1.18
CA VAL A 73 11.03 -0.83 -1.64
C VAL A 73 10.16 -1.19 -2.83
N SER A 74 10.75 -1.85 -3.83
CA SER A 74 10.08 -2.22 -5.05
C SER A 74 10.49 -3.60 -5.51
N ALA A 75 9.51 -4.37 -6.00
CA ALA A 75 9.73 -5.68 -6.58
C ALA A 75 8.78 -5.91 -7.75
N THR A 76 9.25 -6.61 -8.77
CA THR A 76 8.42 -7.03 -9.90
C THR A 76 8.23 -8.53 -9.83
N VAL A 77 6.97 -8.97 -9.86
CA VAL A 77 6.58 -10.38 -9.77
C VAL A 77 5.94 -10.80 -11.08
N GLN A 78 6.39 -11.92 -11.63
CA GLN A 78 5.77 -12.53 -12.82
C GLN A 78 4.58 -13.38 -12.39
N LEU A 79 3.52 -13.38 -13.20
CA LEU A 79 2.27 -14.07 -12.89
C LEU A 79 1.98 -15.18 -13.89
N SER A 80 1.64 -16.37 -13.38
CA SER A 80 0.97 -17.41 -14.16
C SER A 80 -0.51 -17.05 -14.38
N SER A 81 -1.20 -17.78 -15.26
CA SER A 81 -2.63 -17.54 -15.50
C SER A 81 -3.48 -17.70 -14.23
N GLU A 82 -3.19 -18.72 -13.43
CA GLU A 82 -3.89 -18.96 -12.16
C GLU A 82 -3.61 -17.87 -11.14
N GLN A 83 -2.35 -17.47 -10.99
CA GLN A 83 -1.95 -16.41 -10.09
C GLN A 83 -2.60 -15.08 -10.48
N ARG A 84 -2.70 -14.79 -11.77
CA ARG A 84 -3.35 -13.59 -12.29
C ARG A 84 -4.81 -13.52 -11.89
N MET A 85 -5.55 -14.58 -12.08
CA MET A 85 -6.97 -14.64 -11.72
C MET A 85 -7.17 -14.50 -10.21
N SER A 86 -6.39 -15.23 -9.42
CA SER A 86 -6.44 -15.14 -7.96
C SER A 86 -6.11 -13.73 -7.46
N PHE A 87 -5.12 -13.09 -8.05
CA PHE A 87 -4.71 -11.76 -7.67
C PHE A 87 -5.79 -10.72 -7.99
N ILE A 88 -6.41 -10.81 -9.16
CA ILE A 88 -7.50 -9.92 -9.57
C ILE A 88 -8.68 -10.05 -8.61
N GLU A 89 -9.06 -11.27 -8.24
CA GLU A 89 -10.18 -11.50 -7.35
C GLU A 89 -9.96 -10.97 -5.94
N MET A 90 -8.74 -10.99 -5.42
CA MET A 90 -8.45 -10.55 -4.05
C MET A 90 -8.07 -9.07 -3.93
N THR A 91 -7.87 -8.36 -5.02
CA THR A 91 -7.37 -6.98 -4.98
C THR A 91 -8.52 -6.01 -4.73
N PRO A 92 -8.55 -5.30 -3.56
CA PRO A 92 -9.62 -4.34 -3.26
C PRO A 92 -9.76 -3.21 -4.26
N LEU A 93 -8.67 -2.83 -4.91
CA LEU A 93 -8.65 -1.81 -5.96
C LEU A 93 -9.64 -2.10 -7.08
N LEU A 94 -9.95 -3.37 -7.33
CA LEU A 94 -10.79 -3.83 -8.44
C LEU A 94 -12.23 -4.14 -8.03
N PHE A 95 -12.60 -4.00 -6.77
CA PHE A 95 -13.93 -4.37 -6.27
C PHE A 95 -15.06 -3.55 -6.91
N CYS A 96 -14.78 -2.32 -7.33
CA CYS A 96 -15.75 -1.43 -7.97
C CYS A 96 -15.67 -1.45 -9.51
N VAL A 97 -14.83 -2.32 -10.08
CA VAL A 97 -14.59 -2.38 -11.52
C VAL A 97 -15.16 -3.68 -12.08
N GLU A 98 -15.90 -3.58 -13.19
CA GLU A 98 -16.31 -4.76 -13.93
C GLU A 98 -15.10 -5.40 -14.62
N LYS A 99 -14.76 -6.61 -14.18
CA LYS A 99 -13.55 -7.31 -14.63
C LYS A 99 -13.59 -7.69 -16.12
N ASP A 100 -14.80 -7.88 -16.66
CA ASP A 100 -14.99 -8.23 -18.06
C ASP A 100 -14.70 -7.07 -19.03
N CYS A 101 -14.68 -5.84 -18.53
CA CYS A 101 -14.37 -4.65 -19.32
C CYS A 101 -12.87 -4.42 -19.54
N VAL A 102 -12.03 -5.24 -18.92
CA VAL A 102 -10.56 -5.07 -18.96
C VAL A 102 -9.91 -6.32 -19.53
N ASP A 103 -8.97 -6.13 -20.44
CA ASP A 103 -8.16 -7.23 -20.96
C ASP A 103 -7.05 -7.59 -19.95
N TRP A 104 -7.26 -8.65 -19.21
CA TRP A 104 -6.30 -9.16 -18.23
C TRP A 104 -5.26 -10.09 -18.85
N CYS A 105 -5.45 -10.53 -20.10
CA CYS A 105 -4.52 -11.46 -20.75
C CYS A 105 -3.12 -10.88 -20.96
N THR A 106 -3.01 -9.56 -21.03
CA THR A 106 -1.72 -8.86 -21.17
C THR A 106 -1.02 -8.61 -19.85
N LEU A 107 -1.68 -8.90 -18.72
CA LEU A 107 -1.12 -8.74 -17.38
C LEU A 107 -0.21 -9.92 -17.06
N THR A 108 1.06 -9.80 -17.34
CA THR A 108 2.06 -10.86 -17.15
C THR A 108 2.94 -10.66 -15.93
N HIS A 109 2.97 -9.45 -15.40
CA HIS A 109 3.78 -9.10 -14.22
C HIS A 109 3.09 -7.99 -13.43
N LEU A 110 3.49 -7.86 -12.16
CA LEU A 110 3.01 -6.81 -11.26
C LEU A 110 4.19 -6.15 -10.57
N THR A 111 4.11 -4.85 -10.39
CA THR A 111 5.02 -4.09 -9.54
C THR A 111 4.42 -3.95 -8.15
N ILE A 112 5.16 -4.39 -7.15
CA ILE A 112 4.82 -4.20 -5.74
C ILE A 112 5.80 -3.15 -5.21
N GLU A 113 5.29 -1.98 -4.84
CA GLU A 113 6.11 -0.89 -4.35
C GLU A 113 5.47 -0.26 -3.11
N ALA A 114 6.27 -0.09 -2.09
CA ALA A 114 5.80 0.46 -0.83
C ALA A 114 6.84 1.36 -0.18
N ASP A 115 6.37 2.36 0.55
CA ASP A 115 7.19 3.14 1.46
C ASP A 115 7.12 2.53 2.86
N VAL A 116 8.28 2.33 3.46
CA VAL A 116 8.43 1.85 4.83
C VAL A 116 8.81 3.03 5.71
N LEU A 117 7.91 3.40 6.63
CA LEU A 117 8.10 4.50 7.57
C LEU A 117 8.38 3.93 8.96
N ILE A 118 9.43 4.40 9.61
CA ILE A 118 9.75 4.05 11.00
C ILE A 118 9.71 5.33 11.82
N GLY A 119 8.92 5.32 12.89
CA GLY A 119 8.75 6.49 13.75
C GLY A 119 8.65 6.14 15.21
N MET A 120 8.94 7.12 16.07
CA MET A 120 8.80 7.09 17.53
C MET A 120 7.91 8.23 17.99
N TYR A 121 7.20 8.04 19.10
CA TYR A 121 6.49 9.13 19.77
C TYR A 121 7.40 10.10 20.46
#